data_b77fd2618b05862e24bb74f2ae6cb7e9
#
_entry.id   b77fd2618b05862e24bb74f2ae6cb7e9
#
_cell.length_a   1.000
_cell.length_b   1.000
_cell.length_c   1.000
_cell.angle_alpha   90.00
_cell.angle_beta   90.00
_cell.angle_gamma   90.00
#
_symmetry.space_group_name_H-M   'P 1'
#
loop_
_entity.id
_entity.type
_entity.pdbx_description
1 polymer ?
#
loop_
_entity_poly.entity_id
_entity_poly.type
_entity_poly.pdbx_seq_one_letter_code
_entity_poly.pdbx_strand_id
1 'polypeptide(L)'
;DRNGNLYKVVSERQSEAAKRALNRKKDRRHFSFANMRNIREVIAKLSTTDCGRLLVLIGHIDFKSGILVNERGNAMTKKQIQKTVGLSERAFRDFFRKMTEMDVIQETADGKYRINPDYHFVGSTDSVEVVKAFSSAVRKLSGRLRPAELGFVYKLLPHVHYDTTMICADPFETDPCKIRFYNVKGIAELVGMDEDAARRVLNKLRKAGVLAETR
;
A
#
# COMPACT_ATOMS: atom_id res chain seq x y z
N ASP A 1 18.05 -6.95 -43.70
CA ASP A 1 18.68 -8.16 -44.17
C ASP A 1 18.67 -8.21 -45.70
N ARG A 2 19.19 -9.25 -46.32
CA ARG A 2 19.22 -9.43 -47.79
C ARG A 2 17.82 -9.42 -48.44
N ASN A 3 16.76 -9.52 -47.65
CA ASN A 3 15.34 -9.55 -48.08
C ASN A 3 14.64 -8.20 -47.85
N GLY A 4 15.35 -7.14 -47.52
CA GLY A 4 14.81 -5.80 -47.27
C GLY A 4 14.06 -5.63 -45.92
N ASN A 5 14.14 -6.61 -45.05
CA ASN A 5 13.50 -6.51 -43.73
C ASN A 5 14.28 -5.58 -42.81
N LEU A 6 13.57 -4.65 -42.17
CA LEU A 6 14.12 -3.74 -41.19
C LEU A 6 14.09 -4.37 -39.81
N TYR A 7 15.24 -4.48 -39.17
CA TYR A 7 15.35 -4.96 -37.79
C TYR A 7 15.72 -3.83 -36.85
N LYS A 8 14.98 -3.68 -35.77
CA LYS A 8 15.34 -2.75 -34.72
C LYS A 8 16.17 -3.48 -33.65
N VAL A 9 17.44 -3.06 -33.54
CA VAL A 9 18.29 -3.53 -32.44
C VAL A 9 17.81 -2.85 -31.16
N VAL A 10 17.35 -3.64 -30.19
CA VAL A 10 16.86 -3.17 -28.90
C VAL A 10 17.75 -3.77 -27.84
N SER A 11 18.30 -2.95 -26.95
CA SER A 11 19.05 -3.45 -25.81
C SER A 11 18.13 -4.27 -24.88
N GLU A 12 18.71 -5.20 -24.13
CA GLU A 12 17.97 -6.00 -23.15
C GLU A 12 17.17 -5.11 -22.17
N ARG A 13 17.77 -4.01 -21.71
CA ARG A 13 17.17 -2.97 -20.88
C ARG A 13 15.95 -2.30 -21.54
N GLN A 14 16.03 -2.00 -22.84
CA GLN A 14 14.91 -1.43 -23.61
C GLN A 14 13.81 -2.46 -23.84
N SER A 15 14.16 -3.73 -24.06
CA SER A 15 13.19 -4.84 -24.19
C SER A 15 12.42 -5.06 -22.89
N GLU A 16 13.12 -5.06 -21.75
CA GLU A 16 12.49 -5.16 -20.44
C GLU A 16 11.61 -3.96 -20.11
N ALA A 17 12.06 -2.74 -20.39
CA ALA A 17 11.27 -1.53 -20.22
C ALA A 17 9.99 -1.57 -21.07
N ALA A 18 10.07 -2.03 -22.32
CA ALA A 18 8.93 -2.22 -23.20
C ALA A 18 7.96 -3.29 -22.66
N LYS A 19 8.46 -4.43 -22.15
CA LYS A 19 7.66 -5.46 -21.50
C LYS A 19 6.97 -4.93 -20.25
N ARG A 20 7.69 -4.17 -19.40
CA ARG A 20 7.13 -3.51 -18.21
C ARG A 20 6.03 -2.51 -18.59
N ALA A 21 6.23 -1.68 -19.62
CA ALA A 21 5.24 -0.74 -20.13
C ALA A 21 3.99 -1.45 -20.70
N LEU A 22 4.17 -2.56 -21.42
CA LEU A 22 3.08 -3.36 -21.95
C LEU A 22 2.26 -4.00 -20.83
N ASN A 23 2.91 -4.53 -19.80
CA ASN A 23 2.24 -5.10 -18.63
C ASN A 23 1.49 -4.04 -17.82
N ARG A 24 2.03 -2.81 -17.68
CA ARG A 24 1.33 -1.67 -17.08
C ARG A 24 0.05 -1.32 -17.84
N LYS A 25 0.06 -1.34 -19.17
CA LYS A 25 -1.14 -1.09 -20.01
C LYS A 25 -2.20 -2.18 -19.89
N LYS A 26 -1.82 -3.43 -19.59
CA LYS A 26 -2.76 -4.55 -19.42
C LYS A 26 -3.41 -4.59 -18.04
N ASP A 27 -2.76 -4.04 -17.01
CA ASP A 27 -3.31 -4.04 -15.66
C ASP A 27 -4.33 -2.92 -15.48
N ARG A 28 -5.62 -3.27 -15.60
CA ARG A 28 -6.76 -2.35 -15.44
C ARG A 28 -7.28 -2.27 -14.00
N ARG A 29 -6.61 -2.92 -13.04
CA ARG A 29 -7.05 -2.86 -11.65
C ARG A 29 -6.83 -1.47 -11.08
N HIS A 30 -7.82 -0.96 -10.33
CA HIS A 30 -7.69 0.30 -9.62
C HIS A 30 -6.71 0.13 -8.44
N PHE A 31 -5.79 1.05 -8.31
CA PHE A 31 -4.81 1.09 -7.23
C PHE A 31 -4.54 2.56 -6.84
N SER A 32 -4.02 2.75 -5.65
CA SER A 32 -3.35 3.97 -5.23
C SER A 32 -1.87 3.69 -5.01
N PHE A 33 -1.06 4.72 -5.10
CA PHE A 33 0.33 4.67 -4.67
C PHE A 33 0.44 5.06 -3.20
N ALA A 34 1.26 4.35 -2.44
CA ALA A 34 1.74 4.78 -1.14
C ALA A 34 3.15 5.35 -1.32
N ASN A 35 3.38 6.58 -0.89
CA ASN A 35 4.72 7.16 -0.84
C ASN A 35 5.49 6.52 0.31
N MET A 36 6.49 5.71 -0.01
CA MET A 36 7.20 4.87 0.95
C MET A 36 7.99 5.67 1.99
N ARG A 37 8.45 6.87 1.65
CA ARG A 37 9.14 7.75 2.60
C ARG A 37 8.15 8.43 3.54
N ASN A 38 7.13 9.05 2.98
CA ASN A 38 6.20 9.88 3.76
C ASN A 38 5.33 9.04 4.71
N ILE A 39 4.90 7.83 4.30
CA ILE A 39 4.10 6.98 5.18
C ILE A 39 4.86 6.49 6.43
N ARG A 40 6.20 6.57 6.47
CA ARG A 40 6.99 6.25 7.68
C ARG A 40 6.62 7.16 8.84
N GLU A 41 6.36 8.45 8.58
CA GLU A 41 5.93 9.40 9.61
C GLU A 41 4.55 9.03 10.18
N VAL A 42 3.64 8.60 9.31
CA VAL A 42 2.31 8.13 9.70
C VAL A 42 2.43 6.87 10.55
N ILE A 43 3.24 5.91 10.12
CA ILE A 43 3.48 4.64 10.83
C ILE A 43 4.06 4.89 12.23
N ALA A 44 5.00 5.82 12.36
CA ALA A 44 5.65 6.13 13.64
C ALA A 44 4.68 6.68 14.69
N LYS A 45 3.61 7.35 14.27
CA LYS A 45 2.63 8.02 15.15
C LYS A 45 1.36 7.20 15.38
N LEU A 46 1.08 6.19 14.55
CA LEU A 46 -0.14 5.39 14.63
C LEU A 46 0.07 4.05 15.35
N SER A 47 -0.97 3.61 16.06
CA SER A 47 -1.02 2.22 16.50
C SER A 47 -1.11 1.28 15.29
N THR A 48 -0.63 0.04 15.45
CA THR A 48 -0.74 -0.98 14.39
C THR A 48 -2.20 -1.16 13.94
N THR A 49 -3.14 -1.10 14.87
CA THR A 49 -4.57 -1.22 14.55
C THR A 49 -5.07 -0.04 13.72
N ASP A 50 -4.63 1.19 14.02
CA ASP A 50 -5.02 2.38 13.25
C ASP A 50 -4.36 2.43 11.88
N CYS A 51 -3.12 1.95 11.75
CA CYS A 51 -2.50 1.70 10.44
C CYS A 51 -3.36 0.76 9.58
N GLY A 52 -3.94 -0.28 10.17
CA GLY A 52 -4.80 -1.21 9.46
C GLY A 52 -6.14 -0.58 9.05
N ARG A 53 -6.73 0.26 9.89
CA ARG A 53 -7.93 1.02 9.53
C ARG A 53 -7.66 2.02 8.42
N LEU A 54 -6.49 2.67 8.45
CA LEU A 54 -6.05 3.53 7.37
C LEU A 54 -5.90 2.73 6.07
N LEU A 55 -5.29 1.54 6.10
CA LEU A 55 -5.19 0.67 4.92
C LEU A 55 -6.58 0.31 4.35
N VAL A 56 -7.57 0.06 5.21
CA VAL A 56 -8.96 -0.16 4.76
C VAL A 56 -9.48 1.04 3.98
N LEU A 57 -9.29 2.27 4.49
CA LEU A 57 -9.74 3.49 3.80
C LEU A 57 -9.01 3.71 2.46
N ILE A 58 -7.74 3.37 2.38
CA ILE A 58 -6.96 3.43 1.13
C ILE A 58 -7.60 2.57 0.04
N GLY A 59 -8.20 1.43 0.39
CA GLY A 59 -8.97 0.61 -0.54
C GLY A 59 -10.21 1.29 -1.14
N HIS A 60 -10.62 2.42 -0.58
CA HIS A 60 -11.79 3.20 -0.99
C HIS A 60 -11.44 4.52 -1.69
N ILE A 61 -10.18 4.77 -2.00
CA ILE A 61 -9.77 5.95 -2.79
C ILE A 61 -10.27 5.77 -4.22
N ASP A 62 -11.04 6.74 -4.71
CA ASP A 62 -11.47 6.78 -6.11
C ASP A 62 -10.30 7.12 -7.03
N PHE A 63 -10.13 6.33 -8.08
CA PHE A 63 -9.00 6.47 -9.00
C PHE A 63 -8.99 7.80 -9.79
N LYS A 64 -10.18 8.42 -10.00
CA LYS A 64 -10.28 9.65 -10.77
C LYS A 64 -10.15 10.90 -9.92
N SER A 65 -10.79 10.91 -8.75
CA SER A 65 -10.93 12.09 -7.90
C SER A 65 -10.01 12.10 -6.67
N GLY A 66 -9.46 10.94 -6.28
CA GLY A 66 -8.71 10.78 -5.03
C GLY A 66 -9.56 10.83 -3.76
N ILE A 67 -10.89 10.99 -3.89
CA ILE A 67 -11.84 11.09 -2.79
C ILE A 67 -12.15 9.69 -2.25
N LEU A 68 -12.52 9.60 -0.97
CA LEU A 68 -13.04 8.37 -0.37
C LEU A 68 -14.45 8.12 -0.87
N VAL A 69 -14.66 6.98 -1.53
CA VAL A 69 -15.94 6.58 -2.12
C VAL A 69 -16.42 5.24 -1.58
N ASN A 70 -17.74 5.09 -1.49
CA ASN A 70 -18.38 3.83 -1.17
C ASN A 70 -18.39 2.88 -2.38
N GLU A 71 -18.93 1.66 -2.21
CA GLU A 71 -18.98 0.65 -3.27
C GLU A 71 -19.77 1.09 -4.52
N ARG A 72 -20.66 2.09 -4.38
CA ARG A 72 -21.44 2.67 -5.48
C ARG A 72 -20.72 3.83 -6.17
N GLY A 73 -19.51 4.18 -5.73
CA GLY A 73 -18.74 5.31 -6.28
C GLY A 73 -19.15 6.69 -5.74
N ASN A 74 -20.05 6.76 -4.74
CA ASN A 74 -20.44 8.02 -4.12
C ASN A 74 -19.49 8.41 -3.01
N ALA A 75 -19.22 9.72 -2.86
CA ALA A 75 -18.37 10.24 -1.76
C ALA A 75 -18.90 9.77 -0.40
N MET A 76 -17.97 9.30 0.45
CA MET A 76 -18.30 8.81 1.80
C MET A 76 -18.60 9.96 2.74
N THR A 77 -19.68 9.82 3.52
CA THR A 77 -19.94 10.64 4.71
C THR A 77 -19.10 10.14 5.89
N LYS A 78 -18.95 10.97 6.93
CA LYS A 78 -18.29 10.54 8.20
C LYS A 78 -18.88 9.24 8.76
N LYS A 79 -20.20 9.09 8.72
CA LYS A 79 -20.91 7.88 9.20
C LYS A 79 -20.55 6.64 8.35
N GLN A 80 -20.36 6.81 7.06
CA GLN A 80 -19.93 5.71 6.18
C GLN A 80 -18.46 5.35 6.43
N ILE A 81 -17.58 6.34 6.62
CA ILE A 81 -16.17 6.11 7.01
C ILE A 81 -16.12 5.34 8.33
N GLN A 82 -16.88 5.77 9.35
CA GLN A 82 -16.99 5.09 10.64
C GLN A 82 -17.36 3.61 10.47
N LYS A 83 -18.42 3.34 9.69
CA LYS A 83 -18.87 1.97 9.41
C LYS A 83 -17.80 1.14 8.71
N THR A 84 -17.10 1.74 7.74
CA THR A 84 -16.05 1.08 6.96
C THR A 84 -14.85 0.67 7.83
N VAL A 85 -14.43 1.52 8.79
CA VAL A 85 -13.34 1.19 9.71
C VAL A 85 -13.78 0.35 10.92
N GLY A 86 -15.08 0.09 11.06
CA GLY A 86 -15.63 -0.80 12.11
C GLY A 86 -15.48 -0.26 13.52
N LEU A 87 -15.68 1.06 13.74
CA LEU A 87 -15.53 1.69 15.05
C LEU A 87 -16.84 2.13 15.64
N SER A 88 -16.96 2.05 16.99
CA SER A 88 -18.01 2.74 17.72
C SER A 88 -17.88 4.25 17.55
N GLU A 89 -18.94 5.01 17.81
CA GLU A 89 -18.95 6.47 17.63
C GLU A 89 -17.86 7.17 18.44
N ARG A 90 -17.66 6.78 19.70
CA ARG A 90 -16.60 7.34 20.56
C ARG A 90 -15.20 7.06 19.99
N ALA A 91 -14.91 5.80 19.69
CA ALA A 91 -13.62 5.39 19.16
C ALA A 91 -13.37 6.00 17.76
N PHE A 92 -14.43 6.20 16.96
CA PHE A 92 -14.32 6.85 15.67
C PHE A 92 -13.97 8.35 15.79
N ARG A 93 -14.57 9.08 16.75
CA ARG A 93 -14.21 10.48 17.00
C ARG A 93 -12.72 10.63 17.28
N ASP A 94 -12.17 9.77 18.16
CA ASP A 94 -10.75 9.83 18.53
C ASP A 94 -9.85 9.46 17.34
N PHE A 95 -10.18 8.40 16.62
CA PHE A 95 -9.48 7.99 15.39
C PHE A 95 -9.51 9.08 14.33
N PHE A 96 -10.70 9.61 14.03
CA PHE A 96 -10.89 10.59 12.95
C PHE A 96 -10.19 11.91 13.29
N ARG A 97 -10.32 12.40 14.52
CA ARG A 97 -9.59 13.58 15.01
C ARG A 97 -8.09 13.40 14.83
N LYS A 98 -7.52 12.29 15.29
CA LYS A 98 -6.09 11.98 15.13
C LYS A 98 -5.66 11.98 13.66
N MET A 99 -6.44 11.37 12.77
CA MET A 99 -6.15 11.37 11.32
C MET A 99 -6.19 12.77 10.73
N THR A 100 -7.09 13.64 11.17
CA THR A 100 -7.22 15.01 10.70
C THR A 100 -6.10 15.91 11.26
N GLU A 101 -5.79 15.79 12.56
CA GLU A 101 -4.68 16.52 13.19
C GLU A 101 -3.31 16.20 12.58
N MET A 102 -3.15 14.94 12.12
CA MET A 102 -1.94 14.48 11.40
C MET A 102 -1.98 14.78 9.91
N ASP A 103 -3.00 15.46 9.43
CA ASP A 103 -3.25 15.74 8.00
C ASP A 103 -3.26 14.47 7.11
N VAL A 104 -3.61 13.32 7.67
CA VAL A 104 -3.74 12.05 6.91
C VAL A 104 -5.08 11.99 6.20
N ILE A 105 -6.15 12.45 6.84
CA ILE A 105 -7.48 12.63 6.24
C ILE A 105 -7.76 14.13 6.14
N GLN A 106 -8.08 14.57 4.94
CA GLN A 106 -8.41 15.95 4.62
C GLN A 106 -9.88 16.07 4.22
N GLU A 107 -10.53 17.14 4.67
CA GLU A 107 -11.83 17.55 4.15
C GLU A 107 -11.61 18.55 3.00
N THR A 108 -12.25 18.28 1.86
CA THR A 108 -12.15 19.16 0.69
C THR A 108 -13.11 20.35 0.82
N ALA A 109 -12.91 21.38 0.01
CA ALA A 109 -13.77 22.59 0.03
C ALA A 109 -15.27 22.28 -0.21
N ASP A 110 -15.59 21.19 -0.89
CA ASP A 110 -16.95 20.71 -1.15
C ASP A 110 -17.45 19.68 -0.12
N GLY A 111 -16.80 19.61 1.05
CA GLY A 111 -17.22 18.79 2.19
C GLY A 111 -17.02 17.27 2.02
N LYS A 112 -16.19 16.85 1.07
CA LYS A 112 -15.82 15.44 0.86
C LYS A 112 -14.52 15.12 1.59
N TYR A 113 -14.23 13.83 1.75
CA TYR A 113 -13.03 13.35 2.44
C TYR A 113 -12.08 12.69 1.46
N ARG A 114 -10.78 12.96 1.62
CA ARG A 114 -9.71 12.29 0.89
C ARG A 114 -8.58 11.90 1.82
N ILE A 115 -7.78 10.94 1.41
CA ILE A 115 -6.48 10.73 2.03
C ILE A 115 -5.51 11.75 1.44
N ASN A 116 -4.65 12.33 2.28
CA ASN A 116 -3.64 13.28 1.82
C ASN A 116 -2.77 12.64 0.73
N PRO A 117 -2.70 13.26 -0.47
CA PRO A 117 -1.96 12.71 -1.59
C PRO A 117 -0.45 12.65 -1.36
N ASP A 118 0.11 13.36 -0.37
CA ASP A 118 1.51 13.22 0.01
C ASP A 118 1.83 11.83 0.57
N TYR A 119 0.84 11.16 1.16
CA TYR A 119 0.98 9.80 1.68
C TYR A 119 0.44 8.76 0.71
N HIS A 120 -0.75 8.99 0.15
CA HIS A 120 -1.40 8.08 -0.81
C HIS A 120 -2.07 8.86 -1.92
N PHE A 121 -1.69 8.58 -3.14
CA PHE A 121 -2.22 9.28 -4.31
C PHE A 121 -2.61 8.31 -5.44
N VAL A 122 -3.36 8.81 -6.39
CA VAL A 122 -3.78 8.13 -7.61
C VAL A 122 -3.20 8.84 -8.83
N GLY A 123 -3.08 8.14 -9.94
CA GLY A 123 -2.54 8.69 -11.18
C GLY A 123 -1.31 7.93 -11.68
N SER A 124 -0.34 8.64 -12.25
CA SER A 124 0.92 8.10 -12.75
C SER A 124 2.11 8.74 -12.04
N THR A 125 3.18 8.00 -11.91
CA THR A 125 4.45 8.48 -11.35
C THR A 125 5.61 7.70 -11.93
N ASP A 126 6.74 8.35 -12.09
CA ASP A 126 8.03 7.73 -12.45
C ASP A 126 8.89 7.46 -11.21
N SER A 127 8.42 7.83 -10.02
CA SER A 127 9.12 7.57 -8.76
C SER A 127 9.18 6.07 -8.47
N VAL A 128 10.35 5.60 -8.06
CA VAL A 128 10.57 4.24 -7.54
C VAL A 128 10.20 4.14 -6.05
N GLU A 129 10.01 5.29 -5.38
CA GLU A 129 9.72 5.38 -3.94
C GLU A 129 8.24 5.20 -3.62
N VAL A 130 7.55 4.42 -4.42
CA VAL A 130 6.12 4.15 -4.26
C VAL A 130 5.81 2.67 -4.33
N VAL A 131 4.82 2.24 -3.56
CA VAL A 131 4.25 0.89 -3.65
C VAL A 131 2.78 0.97 -4.01
N LYS A 132 2.31 0.05 -4.85
CA LYS A 132 0.90 0.00 -5.29
C LYS A 132 0.04 -0.73 -4.28
N ALA A 133 -1.03 -0.08 -3.84
CA ALA A 133 -2.11 -0.69 -3.07
C ALA A 133 -3.33 -0.89 -3.99
N PHE A 134 -3.58 -2.14 -4.38
CA PHE A 134 -4.72 -2.48 -5.25
C PHE A 134 -6.02 -2.45 -4.45
N SER A 135 -6.93 -1.56 -4.80
CA SER A 135 -8.18 -1.28 -4.07
C SER A 135 -9.03 -2.54 -3.87
N SER A 136 -9.17 -3.38 -4.90
CA SER A 136 -9.94 -4.63 -4.81
C SER A 136 -9.28 -5.66 -3.86
N ALA A 137 -7.94 -5.74 -3.87
CA ALA A 137 -7.21 -6.63 -2.97
C ALA A 137 -7.35 -6.17 -1.51
N VAL A 138 -7.17 -4.87 -1.25
CA VAL A 138 -7.32 -4.28 0.09
C VAL A 138 -8.73 -4.53 0.63
N ARG A 139 -9.79 -4.27 -0.16
CA ARG A 139 -11.17 -4.54 0.24
C ARG A 139 -11.44 -6.01 0.53
N LYS A 140 -10.90 -6.91 -0.29
CA LYS A 140 -11.03 -8.37 -0.06
C LYS A 140 -10.32 -8.79 1.23
N LEU A 141 -9.17 -8.22 1.52
CA LEU A 141 -8.41 -8.51 2.75
C LEU A 141 -9.09 -7.95 3.99
N SER A 142 -9.72 -6.77 3.91
CA SER A 142 -10.44 -6.17 5.04
C SER A 142 -11.63 -7.00 5.52
N GLY A 143 -12.21 -7.85 4.66
CA GLY A 143 -13.23 -8.83 5.03
C GLY A 143 -12.68 -10.13 5.66
N ARG A 144 -11.35 -10.34 5.67
CA ARG A 144 -10.72 -11.60 6.12
C ARG A 144 -9.74 -11.42 7.27
N LEU A 145 -9.13 -10.24 7.37
CA LEU A 145 -8.08 -9.92 8.32
C LEU A 145 -8.58 -8.88 9.32
N ARG A 146 -8.12 -9.01 10.56
CA ARG A 146 -8.40 -8.00 11.59
C ARG A 146 -7.60 -6.72 11.32
N PRO A 147 -8.05 -5.56 11.82
CA PRO A 147 -7.33 -4.29 11.64
C PRO A 147 -5.85 -4.35 12.06
N ALA A 148 -5.52 -5.04 13.15
CA ALA A 148 -4.11 -5.19 13.56
C ALA A 148 -3.27 -5.99 12.55
N GLU A 149 -3.82 -6.98 11.87
CA GLU A 149 -3.14 -7.77 10.84
C GLU A 149 -2.96 -6.96 9.54
N LEU A 150 -3.96 -6.16 9.19
CA LEU A 150 -3.85 -5.19 8.09
C LEU A 150 -2.82 -4.09 8.40
N GLY A 151 -2.75 -3.65 9.66
CA GLY A 151 -1.75 -2.68 10.10
C GLY A 151 -0.34 -3.23 10.07
N PHE A 152 -0.17 -4.52 10.33
CA PHE A 152 1.10 -5.20 10.10
C PHE A 152 1.51 -5.10 8.62
N VAL A 153 0.60 -5.36 7.69
CA VAL A 153 0.86 -5.20 6.25
C VAL A 153 1.22 -3.75 5.92
N TYR A 154 0.47 -2.77 6.45
CA TYR A 154 0.74 -1.36 6.21
C TYR A 154 2.14 -0.94 6.66
N LYS A 155 2.58 -1.41 7.83
CA LYS A 155 3.93 -1.16 8.36
C LYS A 155 5.05 -1.75 7.49
N LEU A 156 4.77 -2.79 6.72
CA LEU A 156 5.75 -3.38 5.80
C LEU A 156 5.87 -2.62 4.47
N LEU A 157 4.88 -1.80 4.08
CA LEU A 157 4.89 -1.13 2.77
C LEU A 157 6.16 -0.32 2.50
N PRO A 158 6.74 0.46 3.47
CA PRO A 158 7.97 1.21 3.25
C PRO A 158 9.24 0.35 3.11
N HIS A 159 9.13 -0.95 3.19
CA HIS A 159 10.23 -1.91 3.16
C HIS A 159 10.11 -2.90 2.00
N VAL A 160 9.16 -2.67 1.10
CA VAL A 160 8.99 -3.48 -0.12
C VAL A 160 10.01 -3.04 -1.15
N HIS A 161 10.94 -3.92 -1.50
CA HIS A 161 11.95 -3.62 -2.52
C HIS A 161 11.29 -3.35 -3.89
N TYR A 162 11.68 -2.26 -4.54
CA TYR A 162 11.03 -1.74 -5.73
C TYR A 162 11.04 -2.70 -6.94
N ASP A 163 12.04 -3.55 -7.03
CA ASP A 163 12.23 -4.49 -8.14
C ASP A 163 11.82 -5.92 -7.77
N THR A 164 12.33 -6.45 -6.64
CA THR A 164 12.09 -7.83 -6.21
C THR A 164 10.77 -8.04 -5.47
N THR A 165 10.14 -6.96 -4.98
CA THR A 165 8.95 -6.98 -4.09
C THR A 165 9.17 -7.70 -2.75
N MET A 166 10.39 -8.02 -2.39
CA MET A 166 10.75 -8.62 -1.11
C MET A 166 10.87 -7.56 -0.01
N ILE A 167 10.71 -7.97 1.24
CA ILE A 167 10.82 -7.07 2.40
C ILE A 167 12.29 -6.97 2.80
N CYS A 168 12.85 -5.75 2.76
CA CYS A 168 14.27 -5.51 2.99
C CYS A 168 14.54 -4.20 3.74
N ALA A 169 15.78 -4.02 4.18
CA ALA A 169 16.21 -2.86 4.95
C ALA A 169 16.24 -1.59 4.10
N ASP A 170 16.81 -1.67 2.91
CA ASP A 170 16.80 -0.59 1.92
C ASP A 170 16.00 -1.04 0.69
N PRO A 171 14.78 -0.51 0.49
CA PRO A 171 13.95 -0.87 -0.64
C PRO A 171 14.43 -0.32 -1.98
N PHE A 172 15.45 0.55 -1.98
CA PHE A 172 15.97 1.24 -3.16
C PHE A 172 17.39 0.80 -3.53
N GLU A 173 17.96 -0.19 -2.81
CA GLU A 173 19.28 -0.74 -3.14
C GLU A 173 19.26 -1.38 -4.53
N THR A 174 20.18 -0.97 -5.38
CA THR A 174 20.26 -1.42 -6.78
C THR A 174 21.22 -2.59 -6.99
N ASP A 175 22.16 -2.77 -6.06
CA ASP A 175 23.12 -3.87 -6.08
C ASP A 175 22.51 -5.12 -5.42
N PRO A 176 22.22 -6.19 -6.17
CA PRO A 176 21.61 -7.39 -5.63
C PRO A 176 22.40 -8.02 -4.48
N CYS A 177 23.73 -7.85 -4.47
CA CYS A 177 24.61 -8.40 -3.43
C CYS A 177 24.51 -7.63 -2.11
N LYS A 178 23.98 -6.40 -2.13
CA LYS A 178 23.84 -5.55 -0.94
C LYS A 178 22.42 -5.54 -0.38
N ILE A 179 21.45 -6.11 -1.06
CA ILE A 179 20.06 -6.16 -0.56
C ILE A 179 20.03 -7.02 0.70
N ARG A 180 19.69 -6.39 1.81
CA ARG A 180 19.51 -7.08 3.11
C ARG A 180 18.04 -7.36 3.36
N PHE A 181 17.63 -8.60 3.08
CA PHE A 181 16.27 -9.06 3.32
C PHE A 181 16.02 -9.27 4.82
N TYR A 182 14.82 -8.94 5.27
CA TYR A 182 14.40 -9.21 6.64
C TYR A 182 13.97 -10.67 6.81
N ASN A 183 14.51 -11.30 7.85
CA ASN A 183 13.97 -12.54 8.41
C ASN A 183 12.83 -12.23 9.39
N VAL A 184 12.22 -13.27 9.97
CA VAL A 184 11.09 -13.12 10.90
C VAL A 184 11.42 -12.22 12.09
N LYS A 185 12.61 -12.35 12.66
CA LYS A 185 13.09 -11.52 13.79
C LYS A 185 13.17 -10.04 13.37
N GLY A 186 13.80 -9.75 12.24
CA GLY A 186 13.89 -8.37 11.74
C GLY A 186 12.52 -7.76 11.42
N ILE A 187 11.58 -8.55 10.89
CA ILE A 187 10.20 -8.10 10.69
C ILE A 187 9.51 -7.83 12.03
N ALA A 188 9.70 -8.66 13.04
CA ALA A 188 9.14 -8.47 14.37
C ALA A 188 9.61 -7.15 15.01
N GLU A 189 10.92 -6.90 14.96
CA GLU A 189 11.53 -5.65 15.41
C GLU A 189 10.97 -4.44 14.65
N LEU A 190 10.86 -4.55 13.33
CA LEU A 190 10.34 -3.49 12.46
C LEU A 190 8.90 -3.08 12.81
N VAL A 191 8.04 -4.04 13.12
CA VAL A 191 6.62 -3.77 13.44
C VAL A 191 6.38 -3.52 14.93
N GLY A 192 7.38 -3.71 15.78
CA GLY A 192 7.33 -3.49 17.22
C GLY A 192 6.52 -4.57 17.95
N MET A 193 6.79 -5.85 17.68
CA MET A 193 6.15 -6.98 18.38
C MET A 193 7.16 -8.12 18.63
N ASP A 194 6.78 -9.07 19.49
CA ASP A 194 7.59 -10.26 19.71
C ASP A 194 7.60 -11.19 18.47
N GLU A 195 8.66 -12.00 18.35
CA GLU A 195 8.89 -12.85 17.18
C GLU A 195 7.77 -13.88 16.99
N ASP A 196 7.26 -14.48 18.06
CA ASP A 196 6.22 -15.50 17.97
C ASP A 196 4.89 -14.89 17.52
N ALA A 197 4.55 -13.68 17.99
CA ALA A 197 3.39 -12.95 17.50
C ALA A 197 3.55 -12.58 16.03
N ALA A 198 4.72 -12.08 15.63
CA ALA A 198 5.01 -11.78 14.22
C ALA A 198 4.90 -13.02 13.34
N ARG A 199 5.47 -14.16 13.79
CA ARG A 199 5.38 -15.46 13.09
C ARG A 199 3.93 -15.91 12.88
N ARG A 200 3.08 -15.78 13.91
CA ARG A 200 1.63 -16.08 13.80
C ARG A 200 0.94 -15.21 12.76
N VAL A 201 1.23 -13.90 12.76
CA VAL A 201 0.65 -12.96 11.77
C VAL A 201 1.16 -13.29 10.36
N LEU A 202 2.46 -13.49 10.17
CA LEU A 202 3.05 -13.85 8.88
C LEU A 202 2.45 -15.13 8.31
N ASN A 203 2.27 -16.17 9.12
CA ASN A 203 1.61 -17.40 8.72
C ASN A 203 0.15 -17.17 8.27
N LYS A 204 -0.57 -16.27 8.96
CA LYS A 204 -1.93 -15.90 8.56
C LYS A 204 -1.95 -15.11 7.25
N LEU A 205 -1.01 -14.18 7.07
CA LEU A 205 -0.87 -13.41 5.83
C LEU A 205 -0.50 -14.31 4.64
N ARG A 206 0.33 -15.32 4.85
CA ARG A 206 0.64 -16.34 3.82
C ARG A 206 -0.61 -17.13 3.42
N LYS A 207 -1.37 -17.61 4.39
CA LYS A 207 -2.65 -18.30 4.12
C LYS A 207 -3.69 -17.41 3.43
N ALA A 208 -3.64 -16.10 3.67
CA ALA A 208 -4.48 -15.12 3.00
C ALA A 208 -3.99 -14.72 1.61
N GLY A 209 -2.81 -15.20 1.18
CA GLY A 209 -2.19 -14.86 -0.12
C GLY A 209 -1.65 -13.45 -0.21
N VAL A 210 -1.30 -12.83 0.94
CA VAL A 210 -0.71 -11.48 0.99
C VAL A 210 0.80 -11.53 0.86
N LEU A 211 1.42 -12.54 1.48
CA LEU A 211 2.86 -12.76 1.48
C LEU A 211 3.17 -14.15 0.95
N ALA A 212 4.33 -14.30 0.34
CA ALA A 212 4.94 -15.58 0.02
C ALA A 212 6.27 -15.70 0.76
N GLU A 213 6.70 -16.91 1.07
CA GLU A 213 8.04 -17.20 1.57
C GLU A 213 8.90 -17.66 0.41
N THR A 214 10.06 -17.04 0.25
CA THR A 214 11.09 -17.50 -0.68
C THR A 214 12.08 -18.37 0.09
N ARG A 215 12.44 -19.51 -0.49
CA ARG A 215 13.48 -20.41 0.01
C ARG A 215 14.76 -20.17 -0.76
#